data_9869364cbd9c1bf48b62258670695d7a
#
_entry.id   9869364cbd9c1bf48b62258670695d7a
#
_cell.length_a   1.000
_cell.length_b   1.000
_cell.length_c   1.000
_cell.angle_alpha   90.00
_cell.angle_beta   90.00
_cell.angle_gamma   90.00
#
_symmetry.space_group_name_H-M   'P 1'
#
loop_
_entity.id
_entity.type
_entity.pdbx_description
1 polymer ?
#
loop_
_entity_poly.entity_id
_entity_poly.type
_entity_poly.pdbx_seq_one_letter_code
_entity_poly.pdbx_strand_id
1 'polypeptide(L)'
;MLQPRYGIWVPVYGNCGAMNHPAEPRDASYQRAKRLIQLAEDCGFTTTLIAQHLINPRNQELDQLETWTTAAALAEASDRIEIIAAIKPLLFHPVVLAKMALNIDAISQGRFSINLVSAWFKPEIEKSGINFLPHDERYQYSEEWIRLVKALWRGERVNVTGKYFQVQDLQLTPGSIAQPHPLVYLGGESDPARALAAQEADVFFLNGRPIDVIRQTIREVRQIPRAPHPHPLRFAMSAFVVARSTDAEAQEEFQALSQLAGHDDRSELMKGVDSEVVMFKNLAKYPAVGSNGGTAAGLVGSYDTVARRIAEFVDAGVDTFMLQFQPFTTEMQRFSAEVMPRVQALTLVA
;
A
#
# COMPACT_ATOMS: atom_id res chain seq x y z
N MET A 1 -18.87 9.06 13.23
CA MET A 1 -17.88 8.13 12.62
C MET A 1 -16.52 8.81 12.48
N LEU A 2 -15.42 8.03 12.43
CA LEU A 2 -14.10 8.57 12.12
C LEU A 2 -14.09 9.06 10.67
N GLN A 3 -13.50 10.24 10.42
CA GLN A 3 -13.27 10.72 9.05
C GLN A 3 -12.26 9.80 8.37
N PRO A 4 -12.55 9.29 7.17
CA PRO A 4 -11.60 8.45 6.45
C PRO A 4 -10.37 9.24 6.02
N ARG A 5 -9.22 8.55 6.01
CA ARG A 5 -7.97 9.07 5.48
C ARG A 5 -7.86 8.68 4.00
N TYR A 6 -7.36 9.59 3.21
CA TYR A 6 -7.10 9.34 1.80
C TYR A 6 -5.61 9.38 1.51
N GLY A 7 -5.16 8.43 0.74
CA GLY A 7 -3.78 8.33 0.29
C GLY A 7 -3.67 8.07 -1.20
N ILE A 8 -2.47 8.24 -1.73
CA ILE A 8 -2.15 7.95 -3.11
C ILE A 8 -1.04 6.90 -3.23
N TRP A 9 -1.09 6.10 -4.30
CA TRP A 9 0.05 5.32 -4.74
C TRP A 9 1.03 6.22 -5.49
N VAL A 10 2.28 6.26 -5.05
CA VAL A 10 3.34 6.97 -5.79
C VAL A 10 3.66 6.18 -7.07
N PRO A 11 3.72 6.83 -8.25
CA PRO A 11 3.92 6.14 -9.53
C PRO A 11 5.38 5.75 -9.78
N VAL A 12 5.97 4.96 -8.87
CA VAL A 12 7.39 4.54 -8.93
C VAL A 12 7.69 3.53 -10.04
N TYR A 13 6.65 3.00 -10.69
CA TYR A 13 6.73 2.06 -11.82
C TYR A 13 5.92 2.54 -13.04
N GLY A 14 5.59 3.84 -13.09
CA GLY A 14 4.76 4.43 -14.12
C GLY A 14 3.26 4.39 -13.80
N ASN A 15 2.42 4.12 -14.79
CA ASN A 15 0.97 4.21 -14.62
C ASN A 15 0.37 3.01 -13.89
N CYS A 16 -0.56 3.26 -12.97
CA CYS A 16 -1.26 2.21 -12.21
C CYS A 16 -2.37 1.53 -13.03
N GLY A 17 -3.03 2.27 -13.92
CA GLY A 17 -4.12 1.81 -14.80
C GLY A 17 -3.60 1.21 -16.11
N ALA A 18 -4.08 1.73 -17.24
CA ALA A 18 -3.57 1.39 -18.56
C ALA A 18 -2.16 1.97 -18.75
N MET A 19 -1.20 1.16 -19.23
CA MET A 19 0.19 1.60 -19.42
C MET A 19 0.29 2.68 -20.49
N ASN A 20 -0.52 2.58 -21.54
CA ASN A 20 -0.50 3.44 -22.72
C ASN A 20 -1.66 4.44 -22.75
N HIS A 21 -1.98 5.04 -21.61
CA HIS A 21 -3.03 6.06 -21.58
C HIS A 21 -2.58 7.32 -22.33
N PRO A 22 -3.36 7.83 -23.34
CA PRO A 22 -2.93 8.92 -24.20
C PRO A 22 -2.68 10.25 -23.47
N ALA A 23 -3.41 10.50 -22.38
CA ALA A 23 -3.30 11.71 -21.58
C ALA A 23 -2.35 11.57 -20.37
N GLU A 24 -1.62 10.47 -20.24
CA GLU A 24 -0.73 10.25 -19.11
C GLU A 24 0.60 9.62 -19.52
N PRO A 25 1.74 10.27 -19.22
CA PRO A 25 3.06 9.74 -19.52
C PRO A 25 3.37 8.49 -18.70
N ARG A 26 4.18 7.57 -19.26
CA ARG A 26 4.69 6.38 -18.53
C ARG A 26 5.83 6.72 -17.56
N ASP A 27 5.98 7.97 -17.21
CA ASP A 27 7.11 8.49 -16.45
C ASP A 27 7.13 7.93 -15.01
N ALA A 28 8.18 7.21 -14.67
CA ALA A 28 8.49 6.72 -13.32
C ALA A 28 9.58 7.58 -12.66
N SER A 29 9.65 8.88 -12.96
CA SER A 29 10.69 9.76 -12.43
C SER A 29 10.39 10.25 -11.02
N TYR A 30 11.47 10.53 -10.28
CA TYR A 30 11.39 11.24 -8.99
C TYR A 30 10.68 12.60 -9.11
N GLN A 31 10.89 13.32 -10.20
CA GLN A 31 10.28 14.65 -10.41
C GLN A 31 8.75 14.55 -10.51
N ARG A 32 8.26 13.52 -11.17
CA ARG A 32 6.81 13.24 -11.21
C ARG A 32 6.28 12.86 -9.82
N ALA A 33 6.97 11.96 -9.13
CA ALA A 33 6.59 11.52 -7.78
C ALA A 33 6.53 12.72 -6.81
N LYS A 34 7.54 13.60 -6.83
CA LYS A 34 7.58 14.81 -6.00
C LYS A 34 6.41 15.75 -6.30
N ARG A 35 6.15 16.07 -7.56
CA ARG A 35 5.01 16.95 -7.92
C ARG A 35 3.67 16.36 -7.48
N LEU A 36 3.47 15.06 -7.65
CA LEU A 36 2.21 14.41 -7.26
C LEU A 36 1.99 14.36 -5.77
N ILE A 37 3.04 14.13 -4.95
CA ILE A 37 2.87 14.12 -3.49
C ILE A 37 2.57 15.52 -2.96
N GLN A 38 3.23 16.56 -3.48
CA GLN A 38 2.95 17.95 -3.10
C GLN A 38 1.53 18.35 -3.48
N LEU A 39 1.09 18.02 -4.69
CA LEU A 39 -0.29 18.26 -5.12
C LEU A 39 -1.30 17.47 -4.29
N ALA A 40 -0.96 16.24 -3.90
CA ALA A 40 -1.83 15.44 -3.02
C ALA A 40 -2.01 16.09 -1.65
N GLU A 41 -0.96 16.65 -1.05
CA GLU A 41 -1.07 17.44 0.19
C GLU A 41 -1.99 18.65 0.02
N ASP A 42 -1.87 19.37 -1.08
CA ASP A 42 -2.73 20.54 -1.39
C ASP A 42 -4.18 20.13 -1.61
N CYS A 43 -4.40 18.93 -2.15
CA CYS A 43 -5.72 18.32 -2.33
C CYS A 43 -6.31 17.68 -1.05
N GLY A 44 -5.60 17.73 0.09
CA GLY A 44 -6.08 17.19 1.36
C GLY A 44 -5.87 15.68 1.55
N PHE A 45 -5.04 15.03 0.73
CA PHE A 45 -4.58 13.67 0.99
C PHE A 45 -3.59 13.67 2.15
N THR A 46 -3.65 12.65 2.99
CA THR A 46 -2.91 12.58 4.26
C THR A 46 -1.88 11.47 4.32
N THR A 47 -1.84 10.59 3.33
CA THR A 47 -0.90 9.47 3.30
C THR A 47 -0.51 9.10 1.88
N THR A 48 0.60 8.41 1.72
CA THR A 48 1.07 7.90 0.43
C THR A 48 1.74 6.55 0.59
N LEU A 49 1.69 5.72 -0.44
CA LEU A 49 2.34 4.41 -0.45
C LEU A 49 3.28 4.28 -1.64
N ILE A 50 4.53 3.93 -1.34
CA ILE A 50 5.60 3.71 -2.31
C ILE A 50 5.80 2.21 -2.44
N ALA A 51 5.42 1.63 -3.59
CA ALA A 51 5.59 0.20 -3.85
C ALA A 51 7.07 -0.18 -3.97
N GLN A 52 7.45 -1.35 -3.44
CA GLN A 52 8.83 -1.83 -3.55
C GLN A 52 9.00 -2.86 -4.67
N HIS A 53 9.85 -2.51 -5.62
CA HIS A 53 10.40 -3.40 -6.63
C HIS A 53 11.81 -2.98 -7.01
N LEU A 54 12.68 -3.96 -7.33
CA LEU A 54 14.01 -3.72 -7.92
C LEU A 54 13.94 -3.64 -9.44
N ILE A 55 12.99 -4.36 -10.02
CA ILE A 55 12.69 -4.38 -11.44
C ILE A 55 11.19 -4.14 -11.63
N ASN A 56 10.80 -3.49 -12.71
CA ASN A 56 9.39 -3.26 -12.99
C ASN A 56 8.68 -4.60 -13.23
N PRO A 57 7.66 -4.96 -12.42
CA PRO A 57 7.03 -6.27 -12.50
C PRO A 57 6.20 -6.48 -13.77
N ARG A 58 5.85 -5.41 -14.49
CA ARG A 58 5.09 -5.50 -15.76
C ARG A 58 6.01 -5.79 -16.93
N ASN A 59 7.16 -5.12 -16.96
CA ASN A 59 8.21 -5.33 -17.96
C ASN A 59 9.53 -4.81 -17.37
N GLN A 60 10.54 -5.66 -17.24
CA GLN A 60 11.83 -5.33 -16.63
C GLN A 60 12.64 -4.27 -17.41
N GLU A 61 12.27 -3.97 -18.66
CA GLU A 61 12.88 -2.90 -19.47
C GLU A 61 12.31 -1.51 -19.14
N LEU A 62 11.22 -1.45 -18.37
CA LEU A 62 10.65 -0.18 -17.93
C LEU A 62 11.30 0.30 -16.65
N ASP A 63 11.30 1.63 -16.49
CA ASP A 63 11.84 2.28 -15.30
C ASP A 63 11.13 1.84 -14.01
N GLN A 64 11.90 1.76 -12.96
CA GLN A 64 11.45 1.51 -11.59
C GLN A 64 12.29 2.34 -10.63
N LEU A 65 11.64 3.19 -9.82
CA LEU A 65 12.34 3.88 -8.74
C LEU A 65 12.54 2.93 -7.55
N GLU A 66 13.70 3.06 -6.90
CA GLU A 66 13.95 2.36 -5.64
C GLU A 66 13.17 3.03 -4.50
N THR A 67 12.51 2.24 -3.68
CA THR A 67 11.49 2.68 -2.73
C THR A 67 12.04 3.49 -1.58
N TRP A 68 13.13 3.05 -0.96
CA TRP A 68 13.62 3.59 0.31
C TRP A 68 14.37 4.91 0.13
N THR A 69 15.16 5.03 -0.95
CA THR A 69 15.79 6.29 -1.33
C THR A 69 14.76 7.31 -1.83
N THR A 70 13.73 6.85 -2.54
CA THR A 70 12.59 7.69 -2.93
C THR A 70 11.81 8.16 -1.70
N ALA A 71 11.55 7.29 -0.73
CA ALA A 71 10.85 7.65 0.50
C ALA A 71 11.59 8.74 1.30
N ALA A 72 12.92 8.63 1.43
CA ALA A 72 13.73 9.64 2.09
C ALA A 72 13.63 11.00 1.38
N ALA A 73 13.73 11.00 0.05
CA ALA A 73 13.63 12.22 -0.75
C ALA A 73 12.22 12.85 -0.73
N LEU A 74 11.17 12.03 -0.71
CA LEU A 74 9.78 12.51 -0.62
C LEU A 74 9.44 12.98 0.81
N ALA A 75 10.02 12.38 1.85
CA ALA A 75 9.88 12.84 3.22
C ALA A 75 10.39 14.28 3.42
N GLU A 76 11.52 14.62 2.77
CA GLU A 76 12.07 15.99 2.76
C GLU A 76 11.23 16.93 1.87
N ALA A 77 10.64 16.42 0.80
CA ALA A 77 9.92 17.23 -0.18
C ALA A 77 8.44 17.49 0.18
N SER A 78 7.97 17.01 1.33
CA SER A 78 6.58 17.11 1.81
C SER A 78 6.53 17.53 3.27
N ASP A 79 5.43 18.16 3.70
CA ASP A 79 5.32 18.75 5.03
C ASP A 79 4.39 17.99 5.97
N ARG A 80 3.31 17.40 5.47
CA ARG A 80 2.21 16.85 6.29
C ARG A 80 1.87 15.40 5.99
N ILE A 81 2.08 14.94 4.76
CA ILE A 81 1.64 13.63 4.29
C ILE A 81 2.48 12.50 4.92
N GLU A 82 1.83 11.44 5.35
CA GLU A 82 2.50 10.23 5.83
C GLU A 82 3.18 9.50 4.68
N ILE A 83 4.43 9.13 4.85
CA ILE A 83 5.25 8.41 3.88
C ILE A 83 5.28 6.93 4.25
N ILE A 84 4.56 6.09 3.51
CA ILE A 84 4.56 4.65 3.70
C ILE A 84 5.49 4.01 2.66
N ALA A 85 6.60 3.44 3.10
CA ALA A 85 7.50 2.68 2.24
C ALA A 85 7.18 1.19 2.32
N ALA A 86 6.90 0.56 1.18
CA ALA A 86 6.77 -0.89 1.14
C ALA A 86 8.13 -1.56 1.40
N ILE A 87 8.10 -2.75 2.01
CA ILE A 87 9.28 -3.55 2.31
C ILE A 87 9.03 -5.03 2.07
N LYS A 88 9.93 -5.65 1.34
CA LYS A 88 10.04 -7.11 1.23
C LYS A 88 11.20 -7.56 2.14
N PRO A 89 10.94 -8.18 3.28
CA PRO A 89 11.98 -8.55 4.26
C PRO A 89 13.16 -9.33 3.69
N LEU A 90 12.94 -10.17 2.68
CA LEU A 90 14.01 -10.93 2.01
C LEU A 90 15.09 -10.06 1.35
N LEU A 91 14.77 -8.80 1.00
CA LEU A 91 15.70 -7.90 0.32
C LEU A 91 16.64 -7.16 1.29
N PHE A 92 16.29 -7.09 2.59
CA PHE A 92 17.02 -6.26 3.54
C PHE A 92 17.28 -6.96 4.86
N HIS A 93 18.51 -6.86 5.34
CA HIS A 93 18.83 -7.26 6.70
C HIS A 93 18.09 -6.33 7.71
N PRO A 94 17.39 -6.86 8.72
CA PRO A 94 16.52 -6.07 9.61
C PRO A 94 17.24 -4.94 10.34
N VAL A 95 18.50 -5.14 10.76
CA VAL A 95 19.29 -4.10 11.45
C VAL A 95 19.59 -2.93 10.51
N VAL A 96 19.97 -3.20 9.27
CA VAL A 96 20.28 -2.15 8.29
C VAL A 96 19.03 -1.36 7.98
N LEU A 97 17.93 -2.06 7.71
CA LEU A 97 16.66 -1.40 7.42
C LEU A 97 16.13 -0.62 8.62
N ALA A 98 16.22 -1.16 9.82
CA ALA A 98 15.81 -0.43 11.03
C ALA A 98 16.55 0.91 11.14
N LYS A 99 17.85 0.94 10.82
CA LYS A 99 18.63 2.19 10.83
C LYS A 99 18.23 3.16 9.72
N MET A 100 17.95 2.65 8.52
CA MET A 100 17.44 3.48 7.42
C MET A 100 16.08 4.09 7.76
N ALA A 101 15.18 3.30 8.33
CA ALA A 101 13.85 3.73 8.75
C ALA A 101 13.91 4.84 9.82
N LEU A 102 14.77 4.70 10.84
CA LEU A 102 14.99 5.74 11.86
C LEU A 102 15.47 7.06 11.24
N ASN A 103 16.27 6.99 10.18
CA ASN A 103 16.71 8.18 9.47
C ASN A 103 15.57 8.86 8.69
N ILE A 104 14.74 8.08 8.00
CA ILE A 104 13.58 8.61 7.28
C ILE A 104 12.52 9.14 8.27
N ASP A 105 12.33 8.48 9.40
CA ASP A 105 11.47 8.93 10.48
C ASP A 105 11.92 10.30 11.02
N ALA A 106 13.23 10.51 11.19
CA ALA A 106 13.80 11.79 11.58
C ALA A 106 13.62 12.86 10.51
N ILE A 107 13.90 12.57 9.24
CA ILE A 107 13.69 13.50 8.10
C ILE A 107 12.22 13.91 8.02
N SER A 108 11.31 12.95 8.13
CA SER A 108 9.87 13.19 8.06
C SER A 108 9.26 13.78 9.34
N GLN A 109 10.04 13.93 10.43
CA GLN A 109 9.54 14.39 11.73
C GLN A 109 8.40 13.49 12.26
N GLY A 110 8.58 12.15 12.16
CA GLY A 110 7.62 11.17 12.67
C GLY A 110 6.46 10.82 11.73
N ARG A 111 6.50 11.22 10.45
CA ARG A 111 5.49 10.90 9.44
C ARG A 111 5.81 9.63 8.63
N PHE A 112 6.85 8.90 9.01
CA PHE A 112 7.25 7.69 8.32
C PHE A 112 6.51 6.45 8.82
N SER A 113 6.18 5.55 7.90
CA SER A 113 5.56 4.25 8.16
C SER A 113 6.08 3.22 7.15
N ILE A 114 5.87 1.94 7.43
CA ILE A 114 6.20 0.88 6.48
C ILE A 114 4.97 0.07 6.08
N ASN A 115 5.01 -0.52 4.89
CA ASN A 115 4.08 -1.56 4.46
C ASN A 115 4.84 -2.87 4.22
N LEU A 116 4.76 -3.80 5.17
CA LEU A 116 5.41 -5.09 5.11
C LEU A 116 4.68 -6.03 4.15
N VAL A 117 5.41 -6.57 3.17
CA VAL A 117 4.90 -7.49 2.16
C VAL A 117 5.82 -8.70 2.09
N SER A 118 5.32 -9.89 2.39
CA SER A 118 6.13 -11.12 2.46
C SER A 118 6.55 -11.69 1.08
N ALA A 119 6.79 -10.80 0.11
CA ALA A 119 7.20 -11.05 -1.27
C ALA A 119 6.19 -11.91 -2.08
N TRP A 120 5.98 -11.55 -3.33
CA TRP A 120 5.06 -12.24 -4.23
C TRP A 120 5.63 -12.40 -5.66
N PHE A 121 6.54 -11.51 -6.06
CA PHE A 121 7.17 -11.51 -7.36
C PHE A 121 8.50 -12.25 -7.31
N LYS A 122 8.44 -13.56 -7.53
CA LYS A 122 9.57 -14.48 -7.42
C LYS A 122 10.78 -14.11 -8.29
N PRO A 123 10.61 -13.69 -9.58
CA PRO A 123 11.75 -13.37 -10.44
C PRO A 123 12.66 -12.26 -9.91
N GLU A 124 12.09 -11.27 -9.24
CA GLU A 124 12.85 -10.16 -8.64
C GLU A 124 13.82 -10.66 -7.56
N ILE A 125 13.34 -11.56 -6.71
CA ILE A 125 14.12 -12.11 -5.60
C ILE A 125 15.23 -13.04 -6.13
N GLU A 126 14.87 -13.99 -7.00
CA GLU A 126 15.83 -14.98 -7.53
C GLU A 126 16.89 -14.34 -8.44
N LYS A 127 16.51 -13.40 -9.32
CA LYS A 127 17.48 -12.66 -10.16
C LYS A 127 18.45 -11.80 -9.33
N SER A 128 18.04 -11.41 -8.13
CA SER A 128 18.92 -10.70 -7.18
C SER A 128 19.87 -11.63 -6.41
N GLY A 129 19.86 -12.94 -6.70
CA GLY A 129 20.70 -13.92 -6.03
C GLY A 129 20.20 -14.33 -4.64
N ILE A 130 18.95 -14.00 -4.30
CA ILE A 130 18.34 -14.28 -3.01
C ILE A 130 17.42 -15.50 -3.15
N ASN A 131 17.47 -16.40 -2.17
CA ASN A 131 16.60 -17.56 -2.16
C ASN A 131 15.14 -17.15 -1.90
N PHE A 132 14.23 -17.56 -2.78
CA PHE A 132 12.80 -17.35 -2.60
C PHE A 132 12.24 -18.47 -1.73
N LEU A 133 12.06 -18.17 -0.45
CA LEU A 133 11.56 -19.14 0.54
C LEU A 133 10.15 -19.64 0.21
N PRO A 134 9.78 -20.86 0.65
CA PRO A 134 8.40 -21.35 0.59
C PRO A 134 7.40 -20.37 1.21
N HIS A 135 6.13 -20.41 0.78
CA HIS A 135 5.10 -19.43 1.15
C HIS A 135 5.03 -19.20 2.68
N ASP A 136 4.79 -20.24 3.45
CA ASP A 136 4.61 -20.10 4.90
C ASP A 136 5.93 -19.72 5.61
N GLU A 137 7.06 -20.16 5.08
CA GLU A 137 8.38 -19.81 5.62
C GLU A 137 8.68 -18.32 5.44
N ARG A 138 8.21 -17.69 4.35
CA ARG A 138 8.32 -16.23 4.16
C ARG A 138 7.60 -15.45 5.27
N TYR A 139 6.48 -15.96 5.77
CA TYR A 139 5.76 -15.32 6.89
C TYR A 139 6.49 -15.53 8.23
N GLN A 140 7.06 -16.71 8.48
CA GLN A 140 7.90 -16.95 9.67
C GLN A 140 9.14 -16.04 9.66
N TYR A 141 9.79 -15.92 8.50
CA TYR A 141 10.91 -14.99 8.29
C TYR A 141 10.49 -13.53 8.55
N SER A 142 9.35 -13.12 8.01
CA SER A 142 8.82 -11.76 8.17
C SER A 142 8.43 -11.46 9.61
N GLU A 143 7.94 -12.43 10.37
CA GLU A 143 7.60 -12.29 11.78
C GLU A 143 8.85 -12.04 12.63
N GLU A 144 9.88 -12.87 12.49
CA GLU A 144 11.13 -12.67 13.21
C GLU A 144 11.81 -11.35 12.81
N TRP A 145 11.76 -11.03 11.52
CA TRP A 145 12.28 -9.78 10.96
C TRP A 145 11.61 -8.54 11.58
N ILE A 146 10.29 -8.48 11.60
CA ILE A 146 9.57 -7.27 12.07
C ILE A 146 9.66 -7.12 13.60
N ARG A 147 9.68 -8.20 14.35
CA ARG A 147 9.89 -8.14 15.80
C ARG A 147 11.24 -7.52 16.16
N LEU A 148 12.29 -7.95 15.46
CA LEU A 148 13.63 -7.37 15.64
C LEU A 148 13.67 -5.89 15.26
N VAL A 149 13.08 -5.53 14.13
CA VAL A 149 13.00 -4.13 13.67
C VAL A 149 12.28 -3.25 14.69
N LYS A 150 11.12 -3.67 15.19
CA LYS A 150 10.36 -2.91 16.20
C LYS A 150 11.14 -2.72 17.49
N ALA A 151 11.83 -3.75 17.98
CA ALA A 151 12.66 -3.64 19.19
C ALA A 151 13.78 -2.59 19.00
N LEU A 152 14.44 -2.62 17.84
CA LEU A 152 15.48 -1.64 17.50
C LEU A 152 14.92 -0.22 17.37
N TRP A 153 13.72 -0.04 16.81
CA TRP A 153 13.07 1.26 16.69
C TRP A 153 12.69 1.87 18.04
N ARG A 154 12.29 1.03 19.00
CA ARG A 154 12.04 1.48 20.39
C ARG A 154 13.32 1.79 21.16
N GLY A 155 14.49 1.66 20.53
CA GLY A 155 15.78 1.90 21.16
C GLY A 155 16.19 0.82 22.18
N GLU A 156 15.61 -0.37 22.11
CA GLU A 156 15.97 -1.48 22.98
C GLU A 156 17.38 -2.01 22.64
N ARG A 157 18.07 -2.47 23.67
CA ARG A 157 19.31 -3.23 23.50
C ARG A 157 18.94 -4.69 23.27
N VAL A 158 19.19 -5.17 22.05
CA VAL A 158 18.71 -6.49 21.60
C VAL A 158 19.80 -7.56 21.64
N ASN A 159 19.38 -8.74 22.11
CA ASN A 159 20.10 -9.99 22.00
C ASN A 159 19.12 -11.01 21.43
N VAL A 160 19.30 -11.42 20.18
CA VAL A 160 18.42 -12.34 19.47
C VAL A 160 19.22 -13.51 18.93
N THR A 161 18.76 -14.72 19.23
CA THR A 161 19.24 -15.98 18.63
C THR A 161 18.01 -16.67 18.05
N GLY A 162 17.61 -16.26 16.86
CA GLY A 162 16.44 -16.76 16.17
C GLY A 162 16.78 -17.82 15.12
N LYS A 163 15.77 -18.25 14.36
CA LYS A 163 15.94 -19.17 13.23
C LYS A 163 16.66 -18.49 12.05
N TYR A 164 16.36 -17.21 11.82
CA TYR A 164 16.84 -16.46 10.66
C TYR A 164 17.84 -15.38 11.01
N PHE A 165 17.76 -14.80 12.21
CA PHE A 165 18.62 -13.69 12.62
C PHE A 165 19.32 -13.94 13.93
N GLN A 166 20.60 -13.51 13.96
CA GLN A 166 21.42 -13.52 15.17
C GLN A 166 21.97 -12.10 15.37
N VAL A 167 21.63 -11.49 16.50
CA VAL A 167 22.07 -10.14 16.88
C VAL A 167 22.52 -10.17 18.32
N GLN A 168 23.68 -9.61 18.59
CA GLN A 168 24.28 -9.62 19.93
C GLN A 168 24.59 -8.20 20.39
N ASP A 169 24.08 -7.82 21.54
CA ASP A 169 24.39 -6.57 22.27
C ASP A 169 24.26 -5.31 21.41
N LEU A 170 23.20 -5.25 20.56
CA LEU A 170 23.00 -4.14 19.63
C LEU A 170 21.90 -3.20 20.10
N GLN A 171 22.18 -1.91 20.06
CA GLN A 171 21.22 -0.83 20.24
C GLN A 171 21.39 0.20 19.14
N LEU A 172 20.30 0.68 18.55
CA LEU A 172 20.33 1.75 17.58
C LEU A 172 19.98 3.09 18.23
N THR A 173 20.77 4.12 17.90
CA THR A 173 20.55 5.51 18.36
C THR A 173 20.69 6.47 17.19
N PRO A 174 19.88 7.57 17.16
CA PRO A 174 18.72 7.83 18.00
C PRO A 174 17.61 6.79 17.78
N GLY A 175 16.70 6.64 18.75
CA GLY A 175 15.47 5.87 18.55
C GLY A 175 14.47 6.60 17.65
N SER A 176 13.28 6.01 17.47
CA SER A 176 12.21 6.59 16.65
C SER A 176 11.64 7.88 17.27
N ILE A 177 11.30 8.84 16.41
CA ILE A 177 10.48 10.02 16.75
C ILE A 177 9.01 9.60 16.89
N ALA A 178 8.51 8.79 15.96
CA ALA A 178 7.20 8.20 16.05
C ALA A 178 7.11 7.23 17.25
N GLN A 179 6.05 7.35 18.06
CA GLN A 179 5.89 6.56 19.28
C GLN A 179 4.73 5.59 19.21
N PRO A 180 4.91 4.33 19.62
CA PRO A 180 6.15 3.71 20.15
C PRO A 180 7.19 3.39 19.08
N HIS A 181 6.82 3.44 17.81
CA HIS A 181 7.63 3.22 16.60
C HIS A 181 6.85 3.66 15.37
N PRO A 182 7.46 3.78 14.17
CA PRO A 182 6.75 3.99 12.91
C PRO A 182 5.63 2.96 12.71
N LEU A 183 4.48 3.37 12.18
CA LEU A 183 3.36 2.44 11.98
C LEU A 183 3.76 1.32 11.00
N VAL A 184 3.29 0.12 11.32
CA VAL A 184 3.47 -1.06 10.49
C VAL A 184 2.15 -1.38 9.81
N TYR A 185 2.06 -1.07 8.52
CA TYR A 185 1.06 -1.64 7.63
C TYR A 185 1.52 -3.04 7.21
N LEU A 186 0.59 -3.96 6.99
CA LEU A 186 0.89 -5.29 6.47
C LEU A 186 -0.10 -5.64 5.37
N GLY A 187 0.44 -5.93 4.18
CA GLY A 187 -0.33 -6.35 3.02
C GLY A 187 -0.31 -7.86 2.81
N GLY A 188 -1.44 -8.43 2.44
CA GLY A 188 -1.60 -9.84 2.12
C GLY A 188 -3.01 -10.33 2.32
N GLU A 189 -3.37 -11.47 1.69
CA GLU A 189 -4.73 -12.02 1.75
C GLU A 189 -4.78 -13.47 2.28
N SER A 190 -3.62 -14.14 2.39
CA SER A 190 -3.51 -15.52 2.87
C SER A 190 -3.72 -15.60 4.39
N ASP A 191 -4.07 -16.78 4.91
CA ASP A 191 -4.22 -16.98 6.34
C ASP A 191 -2.95 -16.66 7.14
N PRO A 192 -1.73 -17.03 6.69
CA PRO A 192 -0.51 -16.57 7.35
C PRO A 192 -0.35 -15.05 7.35
N ALA A 193 -0.77 -14.34 6.27
CA ALA A 193 -0.74 -12.88 6.23
C ALA A 193 -1.69 -12.27 7.28
N ARG A 194 -2.92 -12.80 7.37
CA ARG A 194 -3.93 -12.35 8.34
C ARG A 194 -3.46 -12.59 9.78
N ALA A 195 -2.86 -13.75 10.04
CA ALA A 195 -2.31 -14.10 11.35
C ALA A 195 -1.16 -13.14 11.73
N LEU A 196 -0.20 -12.92 10.83
CA LEU A 196 0.91 -12.00 11.06
C LEU A 196 0.43 -10.56 11.26
N ALA A 197 -0.57 -10.10 10.48
CA ALA A 197 -1.16 -8.78 10.64
C ALA A 197 -1.83 -8.62 12.02
N ALA A 198 -2.59 -9.62 12.46
CA ALA A 198 -3.21 -9.59 13.78
C ALA A 198 -2.17 -9.53 14.91
N GLN A 199 -1.01 -10.15 14.77
CA GLN A 199 0.04 -10.17 15.78
C GLN A 199 0.93 -8.93 15.75
N GLU A 200 1.30 -8.46 14.57
CA GLU A 200 2.42 -7.52 14.42
C GLU A 200 2.06 -6.19 13.73
N ALA A 201 0.90 -6.06 13.07
CA ALA A 201 0.58 -4.82 12.37
C ALA A 201 -0.22 -3.82 13.20
N ASP A 202 -0.06 -2.53 12.89
CA ASP A 202 -0.94 -1.45 13.32
C ASP A 202 -2.12 -1.31 12.36
N VAL A 203 -1.87 -1.56 11.06
CA VAL A 203 -2.85 -1.44 9.99
C VAL A 203 -2.77 -2.66 9.08
N PHE A 204 -3.89 -3.34 8.87
CA PHE A 204 -3.98 -4.39 7.84
C PHE A 204 -4.40 -3.78 6.52
N PHE A 205 -3.55 -3.91 5.51
CA PHE A 205 -3.73 -3.32 4.19
C PHE A 205 -4.37 -4.32 3.22
N LEU A 206 -5.63 -4.05 2.86
CA LEU A 206 -6.46 -4.90 2.02
C LEU A 206 -6.38 -4.50 0.54
N ASN A 207 -6.45 -5.47 -0.35
CA ASN A 207 -6.72 -5.21 -1.75
C ASN A 207 -8.19 -4.81 -1.95
N GLY A 208 -8.46 -3.98 -2.97
CA GLY A 208 -9.82 -3.61 -3.35
C GLY A 208 -10.66 -4.83 -3.71
N ARG A 209 -11.82 -4.98 -3.05
CA ARG A 209 -12.80 -6.05 -3.25
C ARG A 209 -14.20 -5.50 -3.05
N PRO A 210 -15.25 -6.19 -3.52
CA PRO A 210 -16.64 -5.83 -3.19
C PRO A 210 -16.85 -5.69 -1.69
N ILE A 211 -17.73 -4.78 -1.30
CA ILE A 211 -17.97 -4.40 0.11
C ILE A 211 -18.24 -5.59 1.02
N ASP A 212 -19.01 -6.58 0.55
CA ASP A 212 -19.35 -7.75 1.36
C ASP A 212 -18.13 -8.62 1.66
N VAL A 213 -17.20 -8.73 0.71
CA VAL A 213 -15.92 -9.44 0.89
C VAL A 213 -15.04 -8.70 1.89
N ILE A 214 -14.94 -7.38 1.79
CA ILE A 214 -14.16 -6.55 2.75
C ILE A 214 -14.76 -6.64 4.15
N ARG A 215 -16.08 -6.51 4.28
CA ARG A 215 -16.78 -6.62 5.57
C ARG A 215 -16.56 -8.00 6.21
N GLN A 216 -16.61 -9.06 5.41
CA GLN A 216 -16.35 -10.42 5.88
C GLN A 216 -14.89 -10.57 6.33
N THR A 217 -13.93 -10.12 5.52
CA THR A 217 -12.50 -10.19 5.85
C THR A 217 -12.17 -9.45 7.14
N ILE A 218 -12.71 -8.23 7.33
CA ILE A 218 -12.51 -7.45 8.56
C ILE A 218 -13.08 -8.21 9.78
N ARG A 219 -14.27 -8.80 9.66
CA ARG A 219 -14.85 -9.59 10.76
C ARG A 219 -13.99 -10.79 11.12
N GLU A 220 -13.49 -11.52 10.13
CA GLU A 220 -12.64 -12.71 10.33
C GLU A 220 -11.31 -12.33 10.99
N VAL A 221 -10.64 -11.29 10.49
CA VAL A 221 -9.35 -10.83 11.04
C VAL A 221 -9.51 -10.32 12.48
N ARG A 222 -10.61 -9.65 12.81
CA ARG A 222 -10.88 -9.19 14.18
C ARG A 222 -11.09 -10.33 15.18
N GLN A 223 -11.40 -11.54 14.71
CA GLN A 223 -11.54 -12.73 15.55
C GLN A 223 -10.20 -13.43 15.85
N ILE A 224 -9.17 -13.14 15.10
CA ILE A 224 -7.83 -13.68 15.34
C ILE A 224 -7.28 -13.10 16.63
N PRO A 225 -6.83 -13.92 17.60
CA PRO A 225 -6.23 -13.45 18.83
C PRO A 225 -5.07 -12.47 18.53
N ARG A 226 -5.03 -11.35 19.23
CA ARG A 226 -4.00 -10.33 19.08
C ARG A 226 -3.14 -10.27 20.34
N ALA A 227 -1.82 -10.22 20.18
CA ALA A 227 -0.93 -9.92 21.29
C ALA A 227 -1.26 -8.52 21.87
N PRO A 228 -0.94 -8.24 23.14
CA PRO A 228 -1.14 -6.92 23.72
C PRO A 228 -0.56 -5.84 22.82
N HIS A 229 -1.39 -4.91 22.39
CA HIS A 229 -1.04 -3.84 21.47
C HIS A 229 -1.69 -2.54 21.96
N PRO A 230 -1.01 -1.38 21.90
CA PRO A 230 -1.54 -0.13 22.41
C PRO A 230 -2.83 0.32 21.71
N HIS A 231 -3.04 -0.10 20.47
CA HIS A 231 -4.19 0.29 19.65
C HIS A 231 -4.86 -0.92 18.97
N PRO A 232 -6.17 -0.86 18.71
CA PRO A 232 -6.85 -1.87 17.90
C PRO A 232 -6.29 -1.89 16.48
N LEU A 233 -6.35 -3.06 15.83
CA LEU A 233 -5.94 -3.19 14.43
C LEU A 233 -6.85 -2.35 13.54
N ARG A 234 -6.24 -1.47 12.75
CA ARG A 234 -6.88 -0.62 11.77
C ARG A 234 -6.91 -1.32 10.40
N PHE A 235 -7.73 -0.82 9.48
CA PHE A 235 -7.86 -1.39 8.14
C PHE A 235 -7.73 -0.31 7.08
N ALA A 236 -6.78 -0.51 6.18
CA ALA A 236 -6.61 0.29 4.98
C ALA A 236 -6.98 -0.54 3.75
N MET A 237 -7.42 0.12 2.68
CA MET A 237 -7.81 -0.55 1.44
C MET A 237 -7.29 0.19 0.21
N SER A 238 -6.79 -0.56 -0.79
CA SER A 238 -6.49 -0.01 -2.11
C SER A 238 -7.75 0.05 -2.97
N ALA A 239 -7.89 1.11 -3.77
CA ALA A 239 -8.93 1.21 -4.79
C ALA A 239 -8.52 2.09 -5.96
N PHE A 240 -9.08 1.80 -7.15
CA PHE A 240 -9.01 2.68 -8.31
C PHE A 240 -10.35 3.39 -8.47
N VAL A 241 -10.31 4.71 -8.65
CA VAL A 241 -11.50 5.57 -8.70
C VAL A 241 -11.78 6.04 -10.11
N VAL A 242 -13.04 5.90 -10.54
CA VAL A 242 -13.59 6.54 -11.73
C VAL A 242 -14.87 7.28 -11.33
N ALA A 243 -14.76 8.61 -11.10
CA ALA A 243 -15.85 9.44 -10.62
C ALA A 243 -16.21 10.51 -11.66
N ARG A 244 -17.49 10.61 -12.02
CA ARG A 244 -18.03 11.59 -12.99
C ARG A 244 -19.28 12.26 -12.42
N SER A 245 -19.88 13.17 -13.18
CA SER A 245 -21.10 13.83 -12.77
C SER A 245 -22.31 12.88 -12.76
N THR A 246 -22.30 11.87 -13.63
CA THR A 246 -23.34 10.84 -13.72
C THR A 246 -22.74 9.42 -13.69
N ASP A 247 -23.55 8.44 -13.31
CA ASP A 247 -23.14 7.03 -13.35
C ASP A 247 -22.89 6.56 -14.80
N ALA A 248 -23.61 7.09 -15.77
CA ALA A 248 -23.43 6.77 -17.20
C ALA A 248 -22.06 7.23 -17.70
N GLU A 249 -21.68 8.49 -17.46
CA GLU A 249 -20.36 9.01 -17.82
C GLU A 249 -19.20 8.23 -17.16
N ALA A 250 -19.38 7.86 -15.90
CA ALA A 250 -18.38 7.07 -15.18
C ALA A 250 -18.24 5.66 -15.77
N GLN A 251 -19.35 5.07 -16.21
CA GLN A 251 -19.34 3.76 -16.86
C GLN A 251 -18.70 3.79 -18.25
N GLU A 252 -18.93 4.85 -19.03
CA GLU A 252 -18.27 5.06 -20.33
C GLU A 252 -16.76 5.21 -20.15
N GLU A 253 -16.32 6.02 -19.20
CA GLU A 253 -14.89 6.18 -18.88
C GLU A 253 -14.25 4.86 -18.41
N PHE A 254 -14.94 4.11 -17.55
CA PHE A 254 -14.46 2.82 -17.09
C PHE A 254 -14.31 1.81 -18.22
N GLN A 255 -15.25 1.81 -19.17
CA GLN A 255 -15.15 0.95 -20.36
C GLN A 255 -13.96 1.34 -21.24
N ALA A 256 -13.74 2.65 -21.48
CA ALA A 256 -12.59 3.14 -22.24
C ALA A 256 -11.26 2.76 -21.57
N LEU A 257 -11.14 2.97 -20.27
CA LEU A 257 -9.96 2.54 -19.50
C LEU A 257 -9.75 1.03 -19.52
N SER A 258 -10.83 0.25 -19.44
CA SER A 258 -10.77 -1.22 -19.50
C SER A 258 -10.29 -1.71 -20.86
N GLN A 259 -10.72 -1.08 -21.94
CA GLN A 259 -10.24 -1.39 -23.30
C GLN A 259 -8.75 -1.07 -23.43
N LEU A 260 -8.31 0.11 -22.99
CA LEU A 260 -6.89 0.50 -23.00
C LEU A 260 -6.03 -0.48 -22.19
N ALA A 261 -6.46 -0.82 -20.97
CA ALA A 261 -5.75 -1.76 -20.09
C ALA A 261 -5.76 -3.21 -20.64
N GLY A 262 -6.75 -3.55 -21.46
CA GLY A 262 -6.83 -4.84 -22.14
C GLY A 262 -5.75 -5.05 -23.22
N HIS A 263 -5.16 -3.96 -23.70
CA HIS A 263 -4.02 -4.02 -24.65
C HIS A 263 -2.65 -4.11 -23.95
N ASP A 264 -2.60 -3.99 -22.63
CA ASP A 264 -1.35 -4.11 -21.89
C ASP A 264 -0.87 -5.56 -21.86
N ASP A 265 0.39 -5.79 -22.26
CA ASP A 265 1.03 -7.10 -22.09
C ASP A 265 1.32 -7.36 -20.60
N ARG A 266 0.68 -8.39 -20.07
CA ARG A 266 0.87 -8.87 -18.69
C ARG A 266 1.56 -10.22 -18.63
N SER A 267 2.09 -10.73 -19.73
CA SER A 267 2.66 -12.08 -19.83
C SER A 267 3.84 -12.29 -18.87
N GLU A 268 4.74 -11.31 -18.78
CA GLU A 268 5.90 -11.37 -17.87
C GLU A 268 5.45 -11.35 -16.40
N LEU A 269 4.51 -10.47 -16.05
CA LEU A 269 3.93 -10.44 -14.72
C LEU A 269 3.34 -11.79 -14.32
N MET A 270 2.53 -12.37 -15.19
CA MET A 270 1.82 -13.63 -14.91
C MET A 270 2.76 -14.83 -14.82
N LYS A 271 3.87 -14.86 -15.59
CA LYS A 271 4.90 -15.90 -15.49
C LYS A 271 5.67 -15.83 -14.15
N GLY A 272 5.82 -14.64 -13.59
CA GLY A 272 6.62 -14.39 -12.39
C GLY A 272 5.86 -14.54 -11.07
N VAL A 273 4.55 -14.73 -11.10
CA VAL A 273 3.72 -14.81 -9.90
C VAL A 273 3.82 -16.19 -9.27
N ASP A 274 4.07 -16.22 -7.96
CA ASP A 274 3.94 -17.43 -7.15
C ASP A 274 2.46 -17.90 -7.14
N SER A 275 2.22 -19.16 -7.51
CA SER A 275 0.87 -19.74 -7.62
C SER A 275 0.08 -19.75 -6.30
N GLU A 276 0.75 -19.65 -5.16
CA GLU A 276 0.13 -19.60 -3.84
C GLU A 276 -0.37 -18.20 -3.46
N VAL A 277 -0.01 -17.16 -4.23
CA VAL A 277 -0.43 -15.77 -3.96
C VAL A 277 -1.92 -15.59 -4.23
N VAL A 278 -2.70 -15.49 -3.16
CA VAL A 278 -4.18 -15.37 -3.20
C VAL A 278 -4.65 -14.15 -3.99
N MET A 279 -3.91 -13.06 -3.98
CA MET A 279 -4.20 -11.85 -4.73
C MET A 279 -4.45 -12.13 -6.21
N PHE A 280 -3.64 -12.98 -6.86
CA PHE A 280 -3.77 -13.27 -8.29
C PHE A 280 -4.90 -14.25 -8.60
N LYS A 281 -5.21 -15.18 -7.70
CA LYS A 281 -6.43 -16.00 -7.79
C LYS A 281 -7.69 -15.12 -7.79
N ASN A 282 -7.67 -14.06 -6.99
CA ASN A 282 -8.77 -13.09 -6.91
C ASN A 282 -8.85 -12.15 -8.13
N LEU A 283 -7.72 -11.82 -8.79
CA LEU A 283 -7.74 -11.03 -10.03
C LEU A 283 -8.53 -11.71 -11.16
N ALA A 284 -8.44 -13.03 -11.27
CA ALA A 284 -9.23 -13.79 -12.25
C ALA A 284 -10.73 -13.73 -11.94
N LYS A 285 -11.10 -13.68 -10.65
CA LYS A 285 -12.49 -13.59 -10.19
C LYS A 285 -13.09 -12.19 -10.32
N TYR A 286 -12.27 -11.15 -10.16
CA TYR A 286 -12.67 -9.75 -10.18
C TYR A 286 -11.81 -8.97 -11.18
N PRO A 287 -12.09 -9.04 -12.49
CA PRO A 287 -11.39 -8.24 -13.49
C PRO A 287 -11.43 -6.77 -13.14
N ALA A 288 -10.27 -6.12 -13.15
CA ALA A 288 -10.17 -4.74 -12.69
C ALA A 288 -9.12 -3.96 -13.48
N VAL A 289 -9.36 -2.66 -13.63
CA VAL A 289 -8.34 -1.67 -13.96
C VAL A 289 -7.62 -1.27 -12.68
N GLY A 290 -6.31 -1.05 -12.76
CA GLY A 290 -5.48 -0.71 -11.62
C GLY A 290 -4.80 -1.92 -10.97
N SER A 291 -4.01 -1.66 -9.94
CA SER A 291 -3.31 -2.66 -9.14
C SER A 291 -4.02 -2.90 -7.80
N ASN A 292 -3.64 -3.96 -7.09
CA ASN A 292 -4.15 -4.26 -5.75
C ASN A 292 -5.69 -4.25 -5.65
N GLY A 293 -6.34 -4.92 -6.60
CA GLY A 293 -7.79 -4.99 -6.70
C GLY A 293 -8.43 -3.85 -7.49
N GLY A 294 -7.78 -2.71 -7.61
CA GLY A 294 -8.20 -1.61 -8.49
C GLY A 294 -9.70 -1.30 -8.42
N THR A 295 -10.36 -1.32 -9.59
CA THR A 295 -11.82 -1.05 -9.72
C THR A 295 -12.73 -2.14 -9.14
N ALA A 296 -12.20 -3.28 -8.67
CA ALA A 296 -13.00 -4.32 -8.01
C ALA A 296 -13.66 -3.85 -6.70
N ALA A 297 -13.14 -2.76 -6.09
CA ALA A 297 -13.79 -2.08 -4.97
C ALA A 297 -15.10 -1.39 -5.37
N GLY A 298 -15.37 -1.25 -6.67
CA GLY A 298 -16.60 -0.64 -7.18
C GLY A 298 -16.65 0.89 -7.04
N LEU A 299 -15.53 1.59 -6.85
CA LEU A 299 -15.50 3.07 -6.81
C LEU A 299 -15.58 3.66 -8.23
N VAL A 300 -16.59 3.23 -8.97
CA VAL A 300 -16.92 3.66 -10.34
C VAL A 300 -18.37 4.14 -10.35
N GLY A 301 -18.62 5.42 -10.60
CA GLY A 301 -19.98 5.98 -10.61
C GLY A 301 -19.99 7.49 -10.52
N SER A 302 -21.18 8.03 -10.31
CA SER A 302 -21.34 9.45 -10.01
C SER A 302 -20.61 9.84 -8.72
N TYR A 303 -20.32 11.13 -8.53
CA TYR A 303 -19.68 11.60 -7.31
C TYR A 303 -20.44 11.14 -6.05
N ASP A 304 -21.77 11.19 -6.09
CA ASP A 304 -22.63 10.73 -4.98
C ASP A 304 -22.58 9.21 -4.80
N THR A 305 -22.54 8.45 -5.91
CA THR A 305 -22.43 6.98 -5.86
C THR A 305 -21.07 6.56 -5.27
N VAL A 306 -19.97 7.19 -5.69
CA VAL A 306 -18.64 6.89 -5.15
C VAL A 306 -18.56 7.29 -3.67
N ALA A 307 -19.12 8.45 -3.29
CA ALA A 307 -19.12 8.89 -1.90
C ALA A 307 -19.90 7.94 -0.98
N ARG A 308 -21.08 7.48 -1.40
CA ARG A 308 -21.88 6.50 -0.63
C ARG A 308 -21.12 5.17 -0.46
N ARG A 309 -20.46 4.67 -1.51
CA ARG A 309 -19.67 3.43 -1.42
C ARG A 309 -18.49 3.58 -0.47
N ILE A 310 -17.80 4.73 -0.47
CA ILE A 310 -16.74 5.00 0.51
C ILE A 310 -17.31 4.99 1.93
N ALA A 311 -18.48 5.65 2.16
CA ALA A 311 -19.13 5.64 3.47
C ALA A 311 -19.51 4.20 3.93
N GLU A 312 -19.97 3.33 3.02
CA GLU A 312 -20.24 1.91 3.31
C GLU A 312 -18.97 1.14 3.72
N PHE A 313 -17.82 1.43 3.11
CA PHE A 313 -16.54 0.85 3.53
C PHE A 313 -16.08 1.39 4.88
N VAL A 314 -16.30 2.68 5.17
CA VAL A 314 -16.03 3.27 6.49
C VAL A 314 -16.88 2.59 7.57
N ASP A 315 -18.17 2.37 7.31
CA ASP A 315 -19.07 1.63 8.20
C ASP A 315 -18.62 0.17 8.40
N ALA A 316 -18.07 -0.46 7.38
CA ALA A 316 -17.48 -1.80 7.50
C ALA A 316 -16.18 -1.83 8.32
N GLY A 317 -15.56 -0.67 8.58
CA GLY A 317 -14.37 -0.53 9.42
C GLY A 317 -13.08 -0.17 8.67
N VAL A 318 -13.16 0.21 7.39
CA VAL A 318 -12.00 0.76 6.64
C VAL A 318 -11.81 2.22 7.05
N ASP A 319 -10.63 2.59 7.50
CA ASP A 319 -10.31 3.96 7.90
C ASP A 319 -9.38 4.70 6.93
N THR A 320 -8.69 3.98 6.04
CA THR A 320 -7.71 4.56 5.12
C THR A 320 -7.90 3.99 3.71
N PHE A 321 -8.02 4.88 2.73
CA PHE A 321 -8.18 4.52 1.32
C PHE A 321 -6.93 4.95 0.55
N MET A 322 -6.17 3.97 0.04
CA MET A 322 -5.02 4.20 -0.83
C MET A 322 -5.48 4.17 -2.28
N LEU A 323 -5.62 5.35 -2.87
CA LEU A 323 -6.33 5.55 -4.12
C LEU A 323 -5.39 5.60 -5.33
N GLN A 324 -5.92 5.15 -6.45
CA GLN A 324 -5.31 5.19 -7.76
C GLN A 324 -6.23 5.93 -8.72
N PHE A 325 -5.64 6.69 -9.61
CA PHE A 325 -6.34 7.56 -10.57
C PHE A 325 -5.70 7.49 -11.94
N GLN A 326 -6.45 7.77 -13.00
CA GLN A 326 -5.90 7.94 -14.35
C GLN A 326 -6.84 8.78 -15.23
N PRO A 327 -6.39 9.89 -15.83
CA PRO A 327 -5.07 10.54 -15.63
C PRO A 327 -4.88 10.99 -14.18
N PHE A 328 -3.70 10.76 -13.61
CA PHE A 328 -3.50 10.84 -12.17
C PHE A 328 -3.84 12.21 -11.58
N THR A 329 -3.22 13.26 -12.10
CA THR A 329 -3.38 14.64 -11.58
C THR A 329 -4.83 15.11 -11.65
N THR A 330 -5.44 15.00 -12.81
CA THR A 330 -6.81 15.50 -13.07
C THR A 330 -7.84 14.77 -12.22
N GLU A 331 -7.75 13.44 -12.15
CA GLU A 331 -8.73 12.64 -11.41
C GLU A 331 -8.54 12.72 -9.90
N MET A 332 -7.31 12.87 -9.41
CA MET A 332 -7.02 13.14 -8.01
C MET A 332 -7.62 14.49 -7.56
N GLN A 333 -7.45 15.55 -8.34
CA GLN A 333 -8.04 16.86 -8.07
C GLN A 333 -9.57 16.81 -8.11
N ARG A 334 -10.16 16.12 -9.08
CA ARG A 334 -11.59 15.89 -9.19
C ARG A 334 -12.14 15.17 -7.95
N PHE A 335 -11.47 14.09 -7.51
CA PHE A 335 -11.84 13.36 -6.32
C PHE A 335 -11.85 14.25 -5.07
N SER A 336 -10.79 15.05 -4.90
CA SER A 336 -10.70 16.01 -3.79
C SER A 336 -11.82 17.03 -3.80
N ALA A 337 -12.11 17.63 -4.96
CA ALA A 337 -13.12 18.69 -5.08
C ALA A 337 -14.56 18.16 -4.98
N GLU A 338 -14.83 16.99 -5.55
CA GLU A 338 -16.21 16.54 -5.75
C GLU A 338 -16.61 15.40 -4.80
N VAL A 339 -15.70 14.47 -4.47
CA VAL A 339 -16.04 13.28 -3.69
C VAL A 339 -15.77 13.45 -2.21
N MET A 340 -14.59 13.95 -1.82
CA MET A 340 -14.24 14.11 -0.40
C MET A 340 -15.28 14.90 0.42
N PRO A 341 -15.80 16.07 -0.05
CA PRO A 341 -16.80 16.81 0.71
C PRO A 341 -18.11 16.04 0.88
N ARG A 342 -18.50 15.24 -0.13
CA ARG A 342 -19.71 14.40 -0.06
C ARG A 342 -19.57 13.28 0.95
N VAL A 343 -18.40 12.62 0.99
CA VAL A 343 -18.11 11.62 2.02
C VAL A 343 -18.14 12.24 3.41
N GLN A 344 -17.52 13.41 3.57
CA GLN A 344 -17.54 14.12 4.85
C GLN A 344 -18.96 14.41 5.32
N ALA A 345 -19.82 14.87 4.44
CA ALA A 345 -21.24 15.12 4.76
C ALA A 345 -21.96 13.84 5.22
N LEU A 346 -21.71 12.71 4.57
CA LEU A 346 -22.33 11.42 4.91
C LEU A 346 -21.81 10.86 6.26
N THR A 347 -20.54 11.07 6.59
CA THR A 347 -19.92 10.50 7.80
C THR A 347 -20.06 11.37 9.05
N LEU A 348 -20.44 12.67 8.90
CA LEU A 348 -20.73 13.56 10.03
C LEU A 348 -22.15 13.40 10.57
N VAL A 349 -23.10 12.91 9.78
CA VAL A 349 -24.53 12.81 10.13
C VAL A 349 -24.88 11.47 10.79
N ALA A 350 -24.01 10.52 10.73
CA ALA A 350 -24.16 9.18 11.34
C ALA A 350 -23.38 9.07 12.65
#